data_2a3f9adfa0ff0f1f0070c0d389275b80
#
_entry.id   2a3f9adfa0ff0f1f0070c0d389275b80
#
_cell.length_a   1.000
_cell.length_b   1.000
_cell.length_c   1.000
_cell.angle_alpha   90.00
_cell.angle_beta   90.00
_cell.angle_gamma   90.00
#
_symmetry.space_group_name_H-M   'P 1'
#
loop_
_entity.id
_entity.type
_entity.pdbx_description
1 polymer ?
#
loop_
_entity_poly.entity_id
_entity_poly.type
_entity_poly.pdbx_seq_one_letter_code
_entity_poly.pdbx_strand_id
1 'polypeptide(L)'
;MKLKNLLAISMSAVLAMTALTACGSKDDSSEAASESASSSKKTAKVIEIDLTDEQYAFGVDKDQPELLTQVNDFIKSMNEDGSFEEICNHYFGDGEPVAVESATLDANKDQLVVATNAAFEPFEYTKGENYYGVDMEIAKALADKLGKELVIQNMDFDAVCLSVGQHKCDIAMAGLTIKPDREEYVSFSDSYYKASQ
;
A
#
# COMPACT_ATOMS: atom_id res chain seq x y z
N MET A 1 -33.23 -17.62 -40.18
CA MET A 1 -32.59 -18.92 -40.34
C MET A 1 -31.79 -19.21 -39.10
N LYS A 2 -32.30 -19.99 -38.15
CA LYS A 2 -32.10 -21.43 -37.89
C LYS A 2 -30.59 -21.75 -37.85
N LEU A 3 -29.94 -22.30 -36.79
CA LEU A 3 -30.27 -23.46 -35.94
C LEU A 3 -29.25 -23.52 -34.79
N LYS A 4 -29.57 -23.60 -33.55
CA LYS A 4 -29.53 -24.73 -32.59
C LYS A 4 -28.34 -25.69 -32.76
N ASN A 5 -27.54 -25.87 -31.68
CA ASN A 5 -27.36 -27.18 -31.08
C ASN A 5 -26.82 -27.08 -29.65
N LEU A 6 -27.59 -27.63 -28.74
CA LEU A 6 -27.23 -28.12 -27.39
C LEU A 6 -26.34 -29.36 -27.53
N LEU A 7 -25.39 -29.53 -26.61
CA LEU A 7 -25.07 -30.88 -26.10
C LEU A 7 -24.62 -30.80 -24.65
N ALA A 8 -25.39 -31.40 -23.78
CA ALA A 8 -25.06 -31.72 -22.39
C ALA A 8 -24.61 -33.20 -22.35
N ILE A 9 -23.59 -33.50 -21.56
CA ILE A 9 -23.26 -34.86 -21.08
C ILE A 9 -22.58 -34.62 -19.70
N SER A 10 -23.23 -34.82 -18.58
CA SER A 10 -23.48 -35.96 -17.71
C SER A 10 -22.24 -36.59 -17.06
N MET A 11 -22.12 -36.34 -15.77
CA MET A 11 -22.07 -37.27 -14.64
C MET A 11 -21.14 -38.51 -14.74
N SER A 12 -20.21 -38.66 -13.80
CA SER A 12 -20.00 -39.92 -13.12
C SER A 12 -19.26 -39.75 -11.79
N ALA A 13 -19.95 -40.05 -10.70
CA ALA A 13 -19.43 -40.29 -9.36
C ALA A 13 -18.81 -41.70 -9.30
N VAL A 14 -17.66 -41.85 -8.68
CA VAL A 14 -17.18 -43.17 -8.23
C VAL A 14 -16.76 -43.06 -6.78
N LEU A 15 -17.62 -43.64 -5.93
CA LEU A 15 -17.33 -44.01 -4.56
C LEU A 15 -16.53 -45.31 -4.55
N ALA A 16 -15.42 -45.37 -3.87
CA ALA A 16 -14.77 -46.62 -3.50
C ALA A 16 -14.54 -46.67 -1.98
N MET A 17 -15.41 -47.33 -1.29
CA MET A 17 -15.19 -47.84 0.07
C MET A 17 -14.37 -49.13 -0.03
N THR A 18 -13.29 -49.22 0.72
CA THR A 18 -12.68 -50.53 1.09
C THR A 18 -12.57 -50.64 2.59
N ALA A 19 -13.45 -51.43 3.17
CA ALA A 19 -13.32 -51.95 4.51
C ALA A 19 -12.39 -53.18 4.47
N LEU A 20 -11.38 -53.21 5.32
CA LEU A 20 -10.70 -54.46 5.67
C LEU A 20 -10.82 -54.73 7.16
N THR A 21 -11.63 -55.72 7.48
CA THR A 21 -11.65 -56.44 8.75
C THR A 21 -10.53 -57.46 8.78
N ALA A 22 -9.75 -57.52 9.84
CA ALA A 22 -8.99 -58.68 10.21
C ALA A 22 -8.99 -58.83 11.73
N CYS A 23 -9.52 -59.96 12.18
CA CYS A 23 -9.46 -60.48 13.53
C CYS A 23 -8.11 -61.03 13.89
N GLY A 24 -7.77 -60.98 15.20
CA GLY A 24 -6.95 -62.05 15.74
C GLY A 24 -6.11 -61.70 16.96
N SER A 25 -6.64 -61.95 18.17
CA SER A 25 -6.01 -62.58 19.36
C SER A 25 -4.88 -61.95 20.16
N LYS A 26 -5.25 -61.50 21.37
CA LYS A 26 -4.73 -61.84 22.74
C LYS A 26 -3.37 -61.34 23.20
N ASP A 27 -3.52 -60.64 24.36
CA ASP A 27 -2.68 -60.53 25.54
C ASP A 27 -1.36 -59.75 25.42
N ASP A 28 -1.28 -58.59 25.96
CA ASP A 28 -0.68 -58.31 27.27
C ASP A 28 -0.81 -56.81 27.64
N SER A 29 -0.95 -56.57 28.93
CA SER A 29 -1.15 -55.32 29.60
C SER A 29 0.01 -54.35 29.46
N SER A 30 -0.24 -53.11 28.99
CA SER A 30 0.47 -51.94 29.49
C SER A 30 -0.36 -50.68 29.27
N GLU A 31 -0.62 -49.97 30.37
CA GLU A 31 -1.25 -48.67 30.43
C GLU A 31 -0.55 -47.67 29.47
N ALA A 32 -1.25 -47.25 28.44
CA ALA A 32 -0.86 -46.07 27.68
C ALA A 32 -1.68 -44.90 28.17
N ALA A 33 -1.06 -44.04 28.90
CA ALA A 33 -1.60 -42.75 29.32
C ALA A 33 -2.07 -41.98 28.09
N SER A 34 -3.38 -41.67 28.05
CA SER A 34 -3.96 -40.72 27.11
C SER A 34 -3.48 -39.36 27.48
N GLU A 35 -2.42 -38.88 26.84
CA GLU A 35 -2.08 -37.46 26.82
C GLU A 35 -3.15 -36.72 26.05
N SER A 36 -4.08 -36.13 26.79
CA SER A 36 -4.96 -35.08 26.33
C SER A 36 -4.10 -33.90 25.91
N ALA A 37 -3.85 -33.75 24.62
CA ALA A 37 -3.23 -32.56 24.07
C ALA A 37 -4.19 -31.38 24.33
N SER A 38 -3.97 -30.69 25.43
CA SER A 38 -4.56 -29.41 25.72
C SER A 38 -4.05 -28.42 24.67
N SER A 39 -4.86 -28.18 23.65
CA SER A 39 -4.68 -27.08 22.72
C SER A 39 -4.80 -25.76 23.49
N SER A 40 -3.69 -25.28 24.03
CA SER A 40 -3.63 -23.93 24.55
C SER A 40 -3.83 -22.97 23.38
N LYS A 41 -4.99 -22.33 23.29
CA LYS A 41 -5.23 -21.19 22.42
C LYS A 41 -4.18 -20.13 22.76
N LYS A 42 -3.15 -20.02 21.93
CA LYS A 42 -2.25 -18.87 21.97
C LYS A 42 -3.05 -17.66 21.56
N THR A 43 -3.41 -16.83 22.50
CA THR A 43 -3.97 -15.50 22.24
C THR A 43 -2.81 -14.57 21.91
N ALA A 44 -2.80 -14.02 20.71
CA ALA A 44 -1.90 -12.92 20.38
C ALA A 44 -2.33 -11.71 21.24
N LYS A 45 -1.36 -11.06 21.88
CA LYS A 45 -1.58 -9.82 22.64
C LYS A 45 -0.86 -8.72 21.87
N VAL A 46 -1.57 -7.66 21.56
CA VAL A 46 -0.98 -6.43 21.04
C VAL A 46 -0.11 -5.84 22.14
N ILE A 47 1.14 -5.55 21.83
CA ILE A 47 2.07 -4.83 22.72
C ILE A 47 1.87 -3.35 22.40
N GLU A 48 1.38 -2.59 23.37
CA GLU A 48 1.18 -1.14 23.26
C GLU A 48 2.51 -0.40 23.55
N ILE A 49 3.54 -0.74 22.83
CA ILE A 49 4.86 -0.06 22.88
C ILE A 49 5.24 0.18 21.44
N ASP A 50 5.40 1.44 21.06
CA ASP A 50 5.90 1.80 19.75
C ASP A 50 7.30 1.21 19.56
N LEU A 51 7.46 0.34 18.58
CA LEU A 51 8.75 -0.30 18.25
C LEU A 51 9.64 0.64 17.43
N THR A 52 9.01 1.54 16.66
CA THR A 52 9.69 2.53 15.82
C THR A 52 8.97 3.88 15.91
N ASP A 53 9.73 4.97 15.81
CA ASP A 53 9.21 6.34 15.60
C ASP A 53 9.61 6.71 14.16
N GLU A 54 8.72 6.43 13.20
CA GLU A 54 8.95 6.71 11.80
C GLU A 54 8.29 8.02 11.40
N GLN A 55 9.04 8.85 10.69
CA GLN A 55 8.55 10.10 10.12
C GLN A 55 8.49 9.96 8.61
N TYR A 56 7.27 10.05 8.06
CA TYR A 56 7.08 10.06 6.63
C TYR A 56 7.24 11.46 6.06
N ALA A 57 7.99 11.55 4.98
CA ALA A 57 8.25 12.79 4.25
C ALA A 57 8.32 12.52 2.75
N PHE A 58 8.20 13.54 1.94
CA PHE A 58 8.31 13.43 0.49
C PHE A 58 9.75 13.67 0.04
N GLY A 59 10.21 12.86 -0.92
CA GLY A 59 11.54 13.00 -1.49
C GLY A 59 11.51 13.85 -2.76
N VAL A 60 12.06 15.07 -2.72
CA VAL A 60 12.09 16.00 -3.86
C VAL A 60 13.43 15.92 -4.59
N ASP A 61 13.41 16.10 -5.90
CA ASP A 61 14.62 16.19 -6.73
C ASP A 61 15.55 17.28 -6.20
N LYS A 62 16.83 16.92 -6.00
CA LYS A 62 17.85 17.82 -5.45
C LYS A 62 18.10 19.05 -6.32
N ASP A 63 17.84 18.93 -7.61
CA ASP A 63 17.98 20.03 -8.56
C ASP A 63 16.74 20.95 -8.60
N GLN A 64 15.72 20.64 -7.77
CA GLN A 64 14.48 21.43 -7.64
C GLN A 64 14.28 22.00 -6.22
N PRO A 65 15.20 22.83 -5.68
CA PRO A 65 15.08 23.37 -4.32
C PRO A 65 13.86 24.29 -4.14
N GLU A 66 13.38 24.91 -5.20
CA GLU A 66 12.17 25.73 -5.19
C GLU A 66 10.92 24.86 -5.00
N LEU A 67 10.87 23.68 -5.64
CA LEU A 67 9.81 22.71 -5.41
C LEU A 67 9.81 22.21 -3.97
N LEU A 68 10.98 21.92 -3.40
CA LEU A 68 11.09 21.53 -1.98
C LEU A 68 10.50 22.61 -1.05
N THR A 69 10.80 23.88 -1.32
CA THR A 69 10.22 24.99 -0.55
C THR A 69 8.69 25.02 -0.68
N GLN A 70 8.18 24.89 -1.90
CA GLN A 70 6.73 24.85 -2.16
C GLN A 70 6.04 23.68 -1.48
N VAL A 71 6.68 22.51 -1.46
CA VAL A 71 6.17 21.31 -0.76
C VAL A 71 6.09 21.54 0.74
N ASN A 72 7.12 22.12 1.36
CA ASN A 72 7.14 22.44 2.79
C ASN A 72 6.08 23.48 3.16
N ASP A 73 5.94 24.54 2.36
CA ASP A 73 4.88 25.54 2.54
C ASP A 73 3.49 24.92 2.38
N PHE A 74 3.34 23.96 1.47
CA PHE A 74 2.09 23.24 1.27
C PHE A 74 1.76 22.33 2.45
N ILE A 75 2.71 21.53 2.95
CA ILE A 75 2.53 20.70 4.17
C ILE A 75 2.09 21.58 5.34
N LYS A 76 2.77 22.71 5.53
CA LYS A 76 2.41 23.65 6.59
C LYS A 76 0.98 24.18 6.40
N SER A 77 0.60 24.60 5.19
CA SER A 77 -0.74 25.13 4.93
C SER A 77 -1.84 24.08 5.16
N MET A 78 -1.62 22.82 4.77
CA MET A 78 -2.58 21.74 5.01
C MET A 78 -2.81 21.49 6.51
N ASN A 79 -1.77 21.60 7.32
CA ASN A 79 -1.90 21.46 8.78
C ASN A 79 -2.61 22.65 9.41
N GLU A 80 -2.41 23.87 8.89
CA GLU A 80 -3.03 25.08 9.40
C GLU A 80 -4.51 25.21 9.05
N ASP A 81 -4.91 24.77 7.85
CA ASP A 81 -6.30 24.88 7.36
C ASP A 81 -7.14 23.62 7.61
N GLY A 82 -6.53 22.54 8.12
CA GLY A 82 -7.20 21.28 8.45
C GLY A 82 -7.42 20.33 7.27
N SER A 83 -6.96 20.67 6.07
CA SER A 83 -7.14 19.79 4.89
C SER A 83 -6.35 18.49 5.00
N PHE A 84 -5.24 18.47 5.73
CA PHE A 84 -4.53 17.22 6.03
C PHE A 84 -5.37 16.27 6.90
N GLU A 85 -6.04 16.80 7.93
CA GLU A 85 -6.92 16.00 8.78
C GLU A 85 -8.14 15.48 7.99
N GLU A 86 -8.68 16.28 7.07
CA GLU A 86 -9.75 15.86 6.16
C GLU A 86 -9.31 14.69 5.26
N ILE A 87 -8.13 14.79 4.63
CA ILE A 87 -7.56 13.70 3.83
C ILE A 87 -7.36 12.44 4.70
N CYS A 88 -6.77 12.58 5.88
CA CYS A 88 -6.59 11.44 6.78
C CYS A 88 -7.92 10.80 7.19
N ASN A 89 -8.99 11.57 7.37
CA ASN A 89 -10.30 11.05 7.72
C ASN A 89 -10.91 10.16 6.63
N HIS A 90 -10.54 10.34 5.35
CA HIS A 90 -10.97 9.45 4.26
C HIS A 90 -10.45 8.01 4.42
N TYR A 91 -9.33 7.82 5.14
CA TYR A 91 -8.63 6.53 5.22
C TYR A 91 -8.55 5.95 6.63
N PHE A 92 -8.57 6.78 7.65
CA PHE A 92 -8.46 6.38 9.06
C PHE A 92 -9.73 6.65 9.87
N GLY A 93 -10.68 7.39 9.30
CA GLY A 93 -11.94 7.78 9.93
C GLY A 93 -13.18 7.22 9.21
N ASP A 94 -14.25 8.00 9.25
CA ASP A 94 -15.55 7.65 8.67
C ASP A 94 -15.76 8.21 7.24
N GLY A 95 -14.74 8.87 6.67
CA GLY A 95 -14.78 9.42 5.31
C GLY A 95 -14.66 8.34 4.24
N GLU A 96 -15.00 8.70 3.01
CA GLU A 96 -14.88 7.79 1.86
C GLU A 96 -13.59 8.10 1.08
N PRO A 97 -12.77 7.09 0.73
CA PRO A 97 -11.57 7.27 -0.08
C PRO A 97 -11.85 7.95 -1.42
N VAL A 98 -11.03 8.93 -1.78
CA VAL A 98 -11.19 9.72 -3.01
C VAL A 98 -10.29 9.16 -4.11
N ALA A 99 -10.89 8.95 -5.30
CA ALA A 99 -10.16 8.48 -6.46
C ALA A 99 -9.28 9.59 -7.05
N VAL A 100 -8.03 9.27 -7.32
CA VAL A 100 -7.05 10.15 -7.97
C VAL A 100 -6.71 9.60 -9.34
N GLU A 101 -6.90 10.40 -10.36
CA GLU A 101 -6.53 10.08 -11.74
C GLU A 101 -5.12 10.60 -12.06
N SER A 102 -4.40 9.83 -12.88
CA SER A 102 -3.10 10.23 -13.40
C SER A 102 -3.24 10.65 -14.86
N ALA A 103 -2.70 11.81 -15.20
CA ALA A 103 -2.53 12.21 -16.60
C ALA A 103 -1.46 11.34 -17.29
N THR A 104 -1.45 11.35 -18.61
CA THR A 104 -0.36 10.77 -19.38
C THR A 104 0.84 11.71 -19.37
N LEU A 105 2.05 11.16 -19.18
CA LEU A 105 3.29 11.95 -19.24
C LEU A 105 3.46 12.58 -20.63
N ASP A 106 3.64 13.90 -20.66
CA ASP A 106 3.87 14.69 -21.86
C ASP A 106 4.87 15.82 -21.57
N ALA A 107 6.06 15.73 -22.13
CA ALA A 107 7.14 16.71 -21.90
C ALA A 107 6.81 18.13 -22.39
N ASN A 108 5.72 18.34 -23.13
CA ASN A 108 5.27 19.66 -23.58
C ASN A 108 4.25 20.31 -22.64
N LYS A 109 3.87 19.63 -21.58
CA LYS A 109 2.89 20.09 -20.59
C LYS A 109 3.58 20.43 -19.27
N ASP A 110 2.96 21.36 -18.55
CA ASP A 110 3.38 21.65 -17.17
C ASP A 110 2.77 20.60 -16.24
N GLN A 111 3.59 19.63 -15.84
CA GLN A 111 3.19 18.47 -15.08
C GLN A 111 4.00 18.34 -13.79
N LEU A 112 3.37 17.81 -12.74
CA LEU A 112 4.05 17.31 -11.56
C LEU A 112 4.14 15.79 -11.68
N VAL A 113 5.35 15.27 -11.85
CA VAL A 113 5.60 13.85 -12.03
C VAL A 113 5.98 13.22 -10.69
N VAL A 114 5.07 12.41 -10.16
CA VAL A 114 5.19 11.77 -8.84
C VAL A 114 5.60 10.31 -9.00
N ALA A 115 6.70 9.91 -8.37
CA ALA A 115 7.09 8.51 -8.24
C ALA A 115 6.42 7.91 -7.00
N THR A 116 5.82 6.72 -7.13
CA THR A 116 5.17 6.01 -6.03
C THR A 116 5.30 4.50 -6.18
N ASN A 117 5.00 3.74 -5.10
CA ASN A 117 4.75 2.31 -5.14
C ASN A 117 3.34 2.03 -4.61
N ALA A 118 2.35 2.07 -5.49
CA ALA A 118 0.92 2.01 -5.14
C ALA A 118 0.47 0.61 -4.72
N ALA A 119 1.11 0.08 -3.66
CA ALA A 119 0.83 -1.21 -3.02
C ALA A 119 0.85 -1.10 -1.49
N PHE A 120 0.79 0.12 -0.92
CA PHE A 120 0.87 0.38 0.52
C PHE A 120 -0.38 1.11 1.03
N GLU A 121 -1.49 0.39 1.17
CA GLU A 121 -2.72 0.92 1.78
C GLU A 121 -2.51 1.21 3.28
N PRO A 122 -2.94 2.36 3.81
CA PRO A 122 -3.83 3.36 3.21
C PRO A 122 -3.10 4.59 2.61
N PHE A 123 -1.78 4.57 2.44
CA PHE A 123 -1.03 5.73 1.95
C PHE A 123 -1.04 5.84 0.42
N GLU A 124 -0.74 4.75 -0.28
CA GLU A 124 -0.76 4.71 -1.75
C GLU A 124 -1.15 3.31 -2.25
N TYR A 125 -2.22 3.22 -2.99
CA TYR A 125 -2.69 1.95 -3.57
C TYR A 125 -3.53 2.18 -4.82
N THR A 126 -3.77 1.11 -5.58
CA THR A 126 -4.63 1.15 -6.78
C THR A 126 -5.92 0.39 -6.54
N LYS A 127 -7.02 0.91 -7.13
CA LYS A 127 -8.30 0.20 -7.22
C LYS A 127 -8.90 0.46 -8.60
N GLY A 128 -8.90 -0.57 -9.44
CA GLY A 128 -9.20 -0.41 -10.85
C GLY A 128 -8.10 0.39 -11.56
N GLU A 129 -8.48 1.44 -12.27
CA GLU A 129 -7.55 2.31 -13.02
C GLU A 129 -7.11 3.54 -12.22
N ASN A 130 -7.66 3.73 -11.01
CA ASN A 130 -7.41 4.91 -10.19
C ASN A 130 -6.46 4.61 -9.04
N TYR A 131 -5.82 5.67 -8.58
CA TYR A 131 -5.00 5.69 -7.37
C TYR A 131 -5.82 6.18 -6.19
N TYR A 132 -5.46 5.73 -4.99
CA TYR A 132 -6.08 6.09 -3.73
C TYR A 132 -4.99 6.18 -2.66
N GLY A 133 -5.30 6.84 -1.56
CA GLY A 133 -4.43 6.89 -0.40
C GLY A 133 -4.05 8.31 -0.02
N VAL A 134 -3.60 8.47 1.21
CA VAL A 134 -3.21 9.76 1.79
C VAL A 134 -2.20 10.48 0.89
N ASP A 135 -1.15 9.78 0.45
CA ASP A 135 -0.11 10.34 -0.40
C ASP A 135 -0.66 10.75 -1.78
N MET A 136 -1.58 9.96 -2.32
CA MET A 136 -2.15 10.24 -3.65
C MET A 136 -3.08 11.46 -3.63
N GLU A 137 -3.90 11.62 -2.57
CA GLU A 137 -4.71 12.83 -2.42
C GLU A 137 -3.85 14.06 -2.16
N ILE A 138 -2.79 13.94 -1.35
CA ILE A 138 -1.82 15.03 -1.15
C ILE A 138 -1.14 15.38 -2.48
N ALA A 139 -0.74 14.39 -3.29
CA ALA A 139 -0.15 14.62 -4.61
C ALA A 139 -1.08 15.39 -5.53
N LYS A 140 -2.36 15.04 -5.55
CA LYS A 140 -3.38 15.75 -6.34
C LYS A 140 -3.54 17.20 -5.87
N ALA A 141 -3.69 17.39 -4.56
CA ALA A 141 -3.85 18.72 -3.98
C ALA A 141 -2.61 19.62 -4.21
N LEU A 142 -1.40 19.03 -4.12
CA LEU A 142 -0.15 19.73 -4.43
C LEU A 142 -0.09 20.13 -5.90
N ALA A 143 -0.39 19.21 -6.82
CA ALA A 143 -0.40 19.50 -8.26
C ALA A 143 -1.38 20.64 -8.59
N ASP A 144 -2.59 20.62 -8.01
CA ASP A 144 -3.59 21.68 -8.17
C ASP A 144 -3.09 23.04 -7.62
N LYS A 145 -2.43 23.01 -6.45
CA LYS A 145 -1.85 24.21 -5.85
C LYS A 145 -0.76 24.83 -6.73
N LEU A 146 0.02 23.98 -7.40
CA LEU A 146 1.09 24.41 -8.32
C LEU A 146 0.55 24.76 -9.72
N GLY A 147 -0.71 24.49 -10.02
CA GLY A 147 -1.30 24.68 -11.34
C GLY A 147 -0.81 23.69 -12.39
N LYS A 148 -0.37 22.49 -11.96
CA LYS A 148 0.21 21.45 -12.81
C LYS A 148 -0.75 20.27 -13.00
N GLU A 149 -0.64 19.57 -14.14
CA GLU A 149 -1.30 18.27 -14.28
C GLU A 149 -0.53 17.21 -13.45
N LEU A 150 -1.25 16.38 -12.69
CA LEU A 150 -0.65 15.29 -11.93
C LEU A 150 -0.35 14.09 -12.84
N VAL A 151 0.89 13.63 -12.83
CA VAL A 151 1.31 12.36 -13.43
C VAL A 151 1.86 11.45 -12.35
N ILE A 152 1.29 10.26 -12.19
CA ILE A 152 1.74 9.26 -11.23
C ILE A 152 2.49 8.16 -11.95
N GLN A 153 3.75 7.95 -11.58
CA GLN A 153 4.61 6.88 -12.06
C GLN A 153 4.69 5.79 -10.98
N ASN A 154 3.88 4.74 -11.16
CA ASN A 154 3.91 3.59 -10.25
C ASN A 154 5.05 2.64 -10.61
N MET A 155 5.88 2.29 -9.63
CA MET A 155 7.09 1.47 -9.82
C MET A 155 7.42 0.66 -8.56
N ASP A 156 8.44 -0.19 -8.67
CA ASP A 156 8.97 -0.91 -7.50
C ASP A 156 9.51 0.08 -6.46
N PHE A 157 9.27 -0.21 -5.18
CA PHE A 157 9.60 0.70 -4.07
C PHE A 157 11.07 1.14 -4.06
N ASP A 158 11.99 0.19 -4.32
CA ASP A 158 13.43 0.48 -4.35
C ASP A 158 13.83 1.45 -5.50
N ALA A 159 12.98 1.58 -6.51
CA ALA A 159 13.21 2.48 -7.64
C ALA A 159 12.66 3.91 -7.42
N VAL A 160 11.79 4.10 -6.41
CA VAL A 160 11.07 5.37 -6.21
C VAL A 160 12.04 6.55 -6.01
N CYS A 161 12.88 6.53 -4.97
CA CYS A 161 13.85 7.60 -4.73
C CYS A 161 14.89 7.70 -5.84
N LEU A 162 15.34 6.56 -6.39
CA LEU A 162 16.30 6.53 -7.49
C LEU A 162 15.76 7.21 -8.75
N SER A 163 14.48 7.06 -9.07
CA SER A 163 13.86 7.70 -10.25
C SER A 163 13.86 9.22 -10.14
N VAL A 164 13.65 9.74 -8.94
CA VAL A 164 13.74 11.17 -8.64
C VAL A 164 15.20 11.64 -8.75
N GLY A 165 16.16 10.94 -8.13
CA GLY A 165 17.58 11.25 -8.25
C GLY A 165 18.16 11.13 -9.67
N GLN A 166 17.43 10.48 -10.59
CA GLN A 166 17.73 10.42 -12.03
C GLN A 166 16.96 11.47 -12.85
N HIS A 167 16.26 12.38 -12.21
CA HIS A 167 15.44 13.44 -12.83
C HIS A 167 14.33 12.91 -13.77
N LYS A 168 13.84 11.71 -13.50
CA LYS A 168 12.71 11.10 -14.23
C LYS A 168 11.36 11.48 -13.64
N CYS A 169 11.36 11.78 -12.34
CA CYS A 169 10.24 12.27 -11.58
C CYS A 169 10.68 13.47 -10.74
N ASP A 170 9.73 14.35 -10.41
CA ASP A 170 10.01 15.55 -9.63
C ASP A 170 10.04 15.26 -8.13
N ILE A 171 9.19 14.33 -7.69
CA ILE A 171 8.96 14.04 -6.27
C ILE A 171 8.57 12.57 -6.06
N ALA A 172 9.04 12.00 -4.97
CA ALA A 172 8.71 10.68 -4.47
C ALA A 172 7.67 10.80 -3.33
N MET A 173 6.54 10.12 -3.48
CA MET A 173 5.43 10.08 -2.51
C MET A 173 4.99 8.62 -2.35
N ALA A 174 5.46 7.96 -1.28
CA ALA A 174 5.32 6.51 -1.10
C ALA A 174 5.52 6.10 0.37
N GLY A 175 4.89 6.79 1.32
CA GLY A 175 5.06 6.53 2.76
C GLY A 175 6.54 6.47 3.19
N LEU A 176 7.36 7.38 2.68
CA LEU A 176 8.81 7.30 2.78
C LEU A 176 9.31 7.73 4.16
N THR A 177 9.87 6.81 4.92
CA THR A 177 10.67 7.13 6.11
C THR A 177 11.95 7.84 5.70
N ILE A 178 12.29 8.94 6.39
CA ILE A 178 13.55 9.66 6.21
C ILE A 178 14.71 8.74 6.61
N LYS A 179 15.59 8.42 5.66
CA LYS A 179 16.75 7.55 5.86
C LYS A 179 17.96 8.05 5.06
N PRO A 180 19.21 7.89 5.61
CA PRO A 180 20.43 8.37 4.93
C PRO A 180 20.66 7.79 3.54
N ASP A 181 20.32 6.52 3.32
CA ASP A 181 20.44 5.85 2.01
C ASP A 181 19.52 6.46 0.94
N ARG A 182 18.36 7.00 1.33
CA ARG A 182 17.43 7.70 0.43
C ARG A 182 17.86 9.14 0.21
N GLU A 183 18.47 9.78 1.21
CA GLU A 183 19.03 11.15 1.09
C GLU A 183 20.16 11.24 0.06
N GLU A 184 20.73 10.12 -0.39
CA GLU A 184 21.65 10.11 -1.52
C GLU A 184 20.98 10.56 -2.82
N TYR A 185 19.70 10.27 -2.98
CA TYR A 185 18.94 10.50 -4.22
C TYR A 185 18.02 11.71 -4.16
N VAL A 186 17.46 12.03 -2.99
CA VAL A 186 16.44 13.07 -2.83
C VAL A 186 16.75 14.02 -1.70
N SER A 187 16.15 15.21 -1.73
CA SER A 187 16.02 16.10 -0.58
C SER A 187 14.66 15.87 0.07
N PHE A 188 14.63 15.47 1.35
CA PHE A 188 13.37 15.27 2.05
C PHE A 188 12.71 16.59 2.43
N SER A 189 11.37 16.61 2.32
CA SER A 189 10.52 17.65 2.89
C SER A 189 10.46 17.58 4.41
N ASP A 190 9.80 18.53 5.03
CA ASP A 190 9.30 18.38 6.39
C ASP A 190 8.41 17.13 6.48
N SER A 191 8.41 16.48 7.65
CA SER A 191 7.55 15.31 7.89
C SER A 191 6.08 15.72 7.90
N TYR A 192 5.24 14.97 7.16
CA TYR A 192 3.80 15.17 7.14
C TYR A 192 3.05 14.17 8.03
N TYR A 193 3.63 13.00 8.33
CA TYR A 193 2.98 11.95 9.11
C TYR A 193 3.95 11.27 10.07
N LYS A 194 3.48 10.98 11.29
CA LYS A 194 4.18 10.14 12.26
C LYS A 194 3.58 8.75 12.26
N ALA A 195 4.36 7.76 11.87
CA ALA A 195 3.98 6.37 11.93
C ALA A 195 4.64 5.68 13.13
N SER A 196 3.91 4.78 13.80
CA SER A 196 4.43 3.88 14.82
C SER A 196 4.16 2.44 14.41
N GLN A 197 5.12 1.54 14.61
CA GLN A 197 5.00 0.11 14.38
C GLN A 197 5.30 -0.67 15.66
#